data_8a1eb26abd0bc9198d60ec304e514b0e
#
_entry.id   8a1eb26abd0bc9198d60ec304e514b0e
#
_cell.length_a   1.000
_cell.length_b   1.000
_cell.length_c   1.000
_cell.angle_alpha   90.00
_cell.angle_beta   90.00
_cell.angle_gamma   90.00
#
_symmetry.space_group_name_H-M   'P 1'
#
loop_
_entity.id
_entity.type
_entity.pdbx_description
1 polymer ?
#
loop_
_entity_poly.entity_id
_entity_poly.type
_entity_poly.pdbx_seq_one_letter_code
_entity_poly.pdbx_strand_id
1 'polypeptide(L)'
;MSADVIQSLLELSHQLGGERLRMVILGEGNTSVRLDDDTFAVKASGSNLASLKVSDVTQCAFSRLLPLLDTTAATDVEVDQALLAARVDPASKKPSIEALFHAYLLTLPGVRCVGHVHAIAVNQILCSPRAREFAEKRACPDEIVMCGLESVFVSYAEPGLGLSQAIRREVVSFVKRTGRDPKIILLQNHGIIAVGSSPKAVLGSLLMVEKPPRSLSVPPPWVVRSS
;
A
#
# COMPACT_ATOMS: atom_id res chain seq x y z
N MET A 1 5.73 -12.73 -18.43
CA MET A 1 6.32 -11.88 -17.36
C MET A 1 7.82 -11.78 -17.58
N SER A 2 8.42 -10.58 -17.52
CA SER A 2 9.88 -10.47 -17.46
C SER A 2 10.37 -11.06 -16.13
N ALA A 3 11.23 -12.03 -16.16
CA ALA A 3 11.76 -12.72 -14.98
C ALA A 3 12.41 -11.73 -14.01
N ASP A 4 13.11 -10.72 -14.52
CA ASP A 4 13.80 -9.71 -13.72
C ASP A 4 12.83 -8.83 -12.92
N VAL A 5 11.66 -8.49 -13.51
CA VAL A 5 10.64 -7.67 -12.81
C VAL A 5 10.03 -8.44 -11.66
N ILE A 6 9.73 -9.71 -11.85
CA ILE A 6 9.19 -10.57 -10.78
C ILE A 6 10.25 -10.81 -9.71
N GLN A 7 11.51 -11.05 -10.09
CA GLN A 7 12.60 -11.21 -9.14
C GLN A 7 12.74 -9.95 -8.25
N SER A 8 12.69 -8.76 -8.84
CA SER A 8 12.74 -7.49 -8.10
C SER A 8 11.56 -7.31 -7.13
N LEU A 9 10.36 -7.81 -7.51
CA LEU A 9 9.18 -7.81 -6.64
C LEU A 9 9.38 -8.75 -5.44
N LEU A 10 9.94 -9.94 -5.67
CA LEU A 10 10.24 -10.91 -4.61
C LEU A 10 11.27 -10.35 -3.63
N GLU A 11 12.32 -9.72 -4.14
CA GLU A 11 13.36 -9.10 -3.31
C GLU A 11 12.77 -7.97 -2.42
N LEU A 12 11.93 -7.10 -2.97
CA LEU A 12 11.21 -6.10 -2.18
C LEU A 12 10.36 -6.77 -1.10
N SER A 13 9.59 -7.79 -1.48
CA SER A 13 8.69 -8.51 -0.58
C SER A 13 9.45 -9.16 0.58
N HIS A 14 10.55 -9.84 0.28
CA HIS A 14 11.40 -10.49 1.29
C HIS A 14 12.02 -9.45 2.25
N GLN A 15 12.45 -8.29 1.74
CA GLN A 15 12.99 -7.22 2.59
C GLN A 15 11.91 -6.66 3.51
N LEU A 16 10.71 -6.36 2.99
CA LEU A 16 9.60 -5.84 3.77
C LEU A 16 9.06 -6.88 4.78
N GLY A 17 9.05 -8.16 4.39
CA GLY A 17 8.63 -9.28 5.24
C GLY A 17 9.65 -9.69 6.29
N GLY A 18 10.89 -9.18 6.19
CA GLY A 18 11.96 -9.53 7.12
C GLY A 18 11.67 -9.06 8.56
N GLU A 19 11.80 -9.95 9.54
CA GLU A 19 11.50 -9.69 10.95
C GLU A 19 12.22 -8.45 11.52
N ARG A 20 13.42 -8.19 11.04
CA ARG A 20 14.24 -7.08 11.51
C ARG A 20 13.58 -5.71 11.27
N LEU A 21 12.83 -5.55 10.19
CA LEU A 21 12.20 -4.28 9.82
C LEU A 21 10.85 -4.05 10.53
N ARG A 22 10.23 -5.10 11.06
CA ARG A 22 8.92 -5.02 11.76
C ARG A 22 7.84 -4.30 10.95
N MET A 23 7.90 -4.47 9.61
CA MET A 23 6.98 -3.83 8.66
C MET A 23 5.67 -4.58 8.52
N VAL A 24 5.66 -5.89 8.80
CA VAL A 24 4.48 -6.76 8.70
C VAL A 24 4.53 -7.84 9.77
N ILE A 25 3.36 -8.38 10.11
CA ILE A 25 3.20 -9.54 10.98
C ILE A 25 2.51 -10.64 10.17
N LEU A 26 3.09 -11.85 10.16
CA LEU A 26 2.52 -13.01 9.46
C LEU A 26 2.24 -12.75 7.97
N GLY A 27 0.98 -12.88 7.54
CA GLY A 27 0.54 -12.71 6.15
C GLY A 27 0.16 -11.29 5.73
N GLU A 28 0.37 -10.31 6.61
CA GLU A 28 0.04 -8.91 6.35
C GLU A 28 0.82 -8.31 5.18
N GLY A 29 0.29 -7.20 4.67
CA GLY A 29 0.91 -6.42 3.63
C GLY A 29 0.93 -7.12 2.26
N ASN A 30 1.25 -6.35 1.25
CA ASN A 30 1.38 -6.84 -0.12
C ASN A 30 2.21 -5.90 -0.97
N THR A 31 2.69 -6.44 -2.07
CA THR A 31 3.51 -5.74 -3.05
C THR A 31 2.98 -6.00 -4.45
N SER A 32 3.18 -5.05 -5.35
CA SER A 32 2.85 -5.20 -6.76
C SER A 32 3.81 -4.44 -7.67
N VAL A 33 3.90 -4.89 -8.90
CA VAL A 33 4.63 -4.22 -9.99
C VAL A 33 3.81 -4.21 -11.26
N ARG A 34 3.87 -3.11 -12.01
CA ARG A 34 3.32 -3.02 -13.35
C ARG A 34 4.20 -3.81 -14.30
N LEU A 35 3.61 -4.67 -15.10
CA LEU A 35 4.31 -5.48 -16.10
C LEU A 35 4.33 -4.78 -17.45
N ASP A 36 3.16 -4.35 -17.89
CA ASP A 36 2.91 -3.65 -19.15
C ASP A 36 1.73 -2.68 -19.00
N ASP A 37 1.14 -2.22 -20.09
CA ASP A 37 0.01 -1.30 -20.06
C ASP A 37 -1.30 -1.97 -19.63
N ASP A 38 -1.42 -3.27 -19.80
CA ASP A 38 -2.63 -4.04 -19.56
C ASP A 38 -2.60 -4.82 -18.26
N THR A 39 -1.40 -5.14 -17.72
CA THR A 39 -1.26 -6.10 -16.63
C THR A 39 -0.26 -5.67 -15.55
N PHE A 40 -0.47 -6.20 -14.36
CA PHE A 40 0.42 -6.08 -13.21
C PHE A 40 0.53 -7.40 -12.44
N ALA A 41 1.59 -7.53 -11.67
CA ALA A 41 1.79 -8.66 -10.77
C ALA A 41 1.58 -8.20 -9.33
N VAL A 42 0.89 -9.02 -8.53
CA VAL A 42 0.57 -8.72 -7.13
C VAL A 42 0.65 -9.98 -6.27
N LYS A 43 0.98 -9.83 -4.99
CA LYS A 43 0.97 -10.93 -4.01
C LYS A 43 -0.41 -11.59 -3.95
N ALA A 44 -0.42 -12.91 -3.98
CA ALA A 44 -1.63 -13.71 -3.81
C ALA A 44 -2.14 -13.66 -2.36
N SER A 45 -3.45 -13.84 -2.19
CA SER A 45 -4.10 -13.94 -0.89
C SER A 45 -3.51 -15.11 -0.08
N GLY A 46 -3.34 -14.92 1.22
CA GLY A 46 -2.82 -15.93 2.13
C GLY A 46 -1.31 -16.22 2.04
N SER A 47 -0.58 -15.55 1.15
CA SER A 47 0.88 -15.70 1.06
C SER A 47 1.59 -14.74 2.02
N ASN A 48 2.83 -15.09 2.42
CA ASN A 48 3.65 -14.30 3.34
C ASN A 48 4.75 -13.56 2.56
N LEU A 49 4.98 -12.28 2.86
CA LEU A 49 6.01 -11.48 2.18
C LEU A 49 7.41 -12.03 2.41
N ALA A 50 7.74 -12.47 3.62
CA ALA A 50 9.08 -12.97 3.96
C ALA A 50 9.49 -14.22 3.18
N SER A 51 8.54 -15.03 2.74
CA SER A 51 8.75 -16.30 2.05
C SER A 51 8.07 -16.38 0.68
N LEU A 52 7.72 -15.20 0.11
CA LEU A 52 7.00 -15.10 -1.16
C LEU A 52 7.76 -15.81 -2.28
N LYS A 53 7.08 -16.67 -3.05
CA LYS A 53 7.61 -17.39 -4.21
C LYS A 53 6.95 -16.89 -5.48
N VAL A 54 7.52 -17.19 -6.63
CA VAL A 54 6.92 -16.89 -7.94
C VAL A 54 5.49 -17.43 -8.04
N SER A 55 5.23 -18.64 -7.48
CA SER A 55 3.89 -19.24 -7.44
C SER A 55 2.89 -18.52 -6.53
N ASP A 56 3.37 -17.58 -5.72
CA ASP A 56 2.56 -16.75 -4.81
C ASP A 56 2.31 -15.33 -5.38
N VAL A 57 2.70 -15.13 -6.64
CA VAL A 57 2.49 -13.88 -7.37
C VAL A 57 1.45 -14.13 -8.47
N THR A 58 0.42 -13.33 -8.50
CA THR A 58 -0.66 -13.42 -9.49
C THR A 58 -0.58 -12.27 -10.47
N GLN A 59 -0.58 -12.58 -11.76
CA GLN A 59 -0.72 -11.59 -12.82
C GLN A 59 -2.20 -11.26 -13.02
N CYS A 60 -2.54 -9.98 -12.94
CA CYS A 60 -3.90 -9.47 -13.05
C CYS A 60 -4.02 -8.45 -14.19
N ALA A 61 -5.19 -8.43 -14.85
CA ALA A 61 -5.53 -7.44 -15.85
C ALA A 61 -6.19 -6.20 -15.20
N PHE A 62 -5.70 -5.00 -15.52
CA PHE A 62 -6.27 -3.73 -15.04
C PHE A 62 -7.74 -3.58 -15.44
N SER A 63 -8.07 -3.95 -16.68
CA SER A 63 -9.42 -3.81 -17.25
C SER A 63 -10.51 -4.58 -16.48
N ARG A 64 -10.12 -5.55 -15.66
CA ARG A 64 -11.04 -6.36 -14.85
C ARG A 64 -11.27 -5.80 -13.45
N LEU A 65 -10.34 -5.02 -12.91
CA LEU A 65 -10.40 -4.50 -11.54
C LEU A 65 -10.79 -3.01 -11.49
N LEU A 66 -10.28 -2.19 -12.39
CA LEU A 66 -10.54 -0.75 -12.35
C LEU A 66 -12.03 -0.37 -12.42
N PRO A 67 -12.88 -1.02 -13.24
CA PRO A 67 -14.31 -0.69 -13.29
C PRO A 67 -15.05 -0.88 -11.97
N LEU A 68 -14.58 -1.77 -11.08
CA LEU A 68 -15.17 -1.94 -9.75
C LEU A 68 -15.10 -0.68 -8.90
N LEU A 69 -14.07 0.12 -9.09
CA LEU A 69 -13.91 1.38 -8.35
C LEU A 69 -14.99 2.42 -8.69
N ASP A 70 -15.70 2.24 -9.80
CA ASP A 70 -16.80 3.12 -10.24
C ASP A 70 -18.18 2.61 -9.78
N THR A 71 -18.25 1.40 -9.23
CA THR A 71 -19.51 0.85 -8.73
C THR A 71 -19.94 1.52 -7.43
N THR A 72 -21.23 1.77 -7.27
CA THR A 72 -21.77 2.37 -6.04
C THR A 72 -22.02 1.33 -4.95
N ALA A 73 -22.24 0.09 -5.32
CA ALA A 73 -22.41 -1.04 -4.42
C ALA A 73 -22.00 -2.32 -5.15
N ALA A 74 -21.05 -3.05 -4.60
CA ALA A 74 -20.74 -4.42 -4.98
C ALA A 74 -20.67 -5.26 -3.71
N THR A 75 -21.24 -6.45 -3.78
CA THR A 75 -21.16 -7.43 -2.70
C THR A 75 -19.76 -8.03 -2.62
N ASP A 76 -19.38 -8.58 -1.48
CA ASP A 76 -18.11 -9.29 -1.32
C ASP A 76 -17.95 -10.42 -2.34
N VAL A 77 -19.06 -11.07 -2.68
CA VAL A 77 -19.09 -12.14 -3.70
C VAL A 77 -18.74 -11.61 -5.08
N GLU A 78 -19.28 -10.46 -5.47
CA GLU A 78 -18.97 -9.84 -6.76
C GLU A 78 -17.51 -9.35 -6.82
N VAL A 79 -16.99 -8.80 -5.72
CA VAL A 79 -15.59 -8.43 -5.60
C VAL A 79 -14.69 -9.66 -5.72
N ASP A 80 -15.02 -10.76 -5.05
CA ASP A 80 -14.27 -12.01 -5.12
C ASP A 80 -14.29 -12.63 -6.53
N GLN A 81 -15.45 -12.60 -7.19
CA GLN A 81 -15.57 -13.05 -8.58
C GLN A 81 -14.72 -12.21 -9.53
N ALA A 82 -14.71 -10.90 -9.36
CA ALA A 82 -13.91 -10.00 -10.18
C ALA A 82 -12.40 -10.21 -9.95
N LEU A 83 -11.96 -10.43 -8.71
CA LEU A 83 -10.58 -10.79 -8.39
C LEU A 83 -10.16 -12.10 -9.08
N LEU A 84 -11.02 -13.11 -9.06
CA LEU A 84 -10.78 -14.37 -9.75
C LEU A 84 -10.75 -14.20 -11.27
N ALA A 85 -11.66 -13.38 -11.83
CA ALA A 85 -11.72 -13.08 -13.26
C ALA A 85 -10.56 -12.20 -13.74
N ALA A 86 -9.93 -11.45 -12.84
CA ALA A 86 -8.80 -10.58 -13.18
C ALA A 86 -7.51 -11.34 -13.46
N ARG A 87 -7.40 -12.58 -13.04
CA ARG A 87 -6.20 -13.42 -13.28
C ARG A 87 -6.00 -13.63 -14.78
N VAL A 88 -4.79 -13.40 -15.25
CA VAL A 88 -4.41 -13.70 -16.65
C VAL A 88 -4.36 -15.21 -16.86
N ASP A 89 -3.79 -15.94 -15.90
CA ASP A 89 -3.85 -17.40 -15.83
C ASP A 89 -4.86 -17.84 -14.77
N PRO A 90 -5.98 -18.48 -15.15
CA PRO A 90 -6.99 -18.96 -14.21
C PRO A 90 -6.47 -19.98 -13.19
N ALA A 91 -5.35 -20.66 -13.46
CA ALA A 91 -4.72 -21.59 -12.53
C ALA A 91 -3.92 -20.89 -11.41
N SER A 92 -3.62 -19.61 -11.58
CA SER A 92 -2.93 -18.82 -10.55
C SER A 92 -3.77 -18.70 -9.28
N LYS A 93 -3.10 -18.47 -8.14
CA LYS A 93 -3.79 -18.21 -6.87
C LYS A 93 -4.65 -16.94 -6.96
N LYS A 94 -5.70 -16.86 -6.12
CA LYS A 94 -6.51 -15.63 -5.99
C LYS A 94 -5.62 -14.48 -5.52
N PRO A 95 -5.66 -13.30 -6.17
CA PRO A 95 -4.92 -12.14 -5.71
C PRO A 95 -5.47 -11.63 -4.37
N SER A 96 -4.67 -10.85 -3.65
CA SER A 96 -5.16 -10.12 -2.45
C SER A 96 -6.39 -9.28 -2.80
N ILE A 97 -7.33 -9.14 -1.84
CA ILE A 97 -8.47 -8.21 -2.00
C ILE A 97 -7.99 -6.76 -2.23
N GLU A 98 -6.82 -6.45 -1.75
CA GLU A 98 -6.17 -5.14 -1.90
C GLU A 98 -5.58 -4.91 -3.30
N ALA A 99 -5.59 -5.93 -4.17
CA ALA A 99 -5.25 -5.78 -5.59
C ALA A 99 -6.06 -4.68 -6.29
N LEU A 100 -7.24 -4.32 -5.76
CA LEU A 100 -8.07 -3.22 -6.26
C LEU A 100 -7.36 -1.87 -6.16
N PHE A 101 -6.87 -1.50 -4.99
CA PHE A 101 -6.14 -0.24 -4.88
C PHE A 101 -4.75 -0.31 -5.52
N HIS A 102 -4.10 -1.48 -5.54
CA HIS A 102 -2.85 -1.66 -6.28
C HIS A 102 -3.04 -1.38 -7.78
N ALA A 103 -4.11 -1.92 -8.37
CA ALA A 103 -4.45 -1.65 -9.77
C ALA A 103 -4.58 -0.14 -10.01
N TYR A 104 -5.34 0.57 -9.18
CA TYR A 104 -5.49 2.02 -9.31
C TYR A 104 -4.15 2.77 -9.16
N LEU A 105 -3.40 2.50 -8.11
CA LEU A 105 -2.16 3.22 -7.84
C LEU A 105 -1.10 3.00 -8.92
N LEU A 106 -1.07 1.83 -9.55
CA LEU A 106 -0.19 1.53 -10.67
C LEU A 106 -0.60 2.25 -11.97
N THR A 107 -1.79 2.89 -12.04
CA THR A 107 -2.15 3.76 -13.17
C THR A 107 -1.65 5.19 -13.01
N LEU A 108 -1.18 5.59 -11.84
CA LEU A 108 -0.66 6.93 -11.60
C LEU A 108 0.61 7.19 -12.43
N PRO A 109 0.85 8.43 -12.88
CA PRO A 109 2.03 8.76 -13.68
C PRO A 109 3.33 8.36 -12.99
N GLY A 110 4.21 7.68 -13.72
CA GLY A 110 5.52 7.26 -13.21
C GLY A 110 5.52 6.17 -12.13
N VAL A 111 4.37 5.67 -11.70
CA VAL A 111 4.27 4.57 -10.72
C VAL A 111 4.40 3.24 -11.44
N ARG A 112 5.41 2.45 -11.02
CA ARG A 112 5.68 1.10 -11.52
C ARG A 112 5.64 0.05 -10.41
N CYS A 113 5.69 0.47 -9.15
CA CYS A 113 5.73 -0.42 -7.99
C CYS A 113 4.92 0.17 -6.85
N VAL A 114 4.23 -0.69 -6.11
CA VAL A 114 3.47 -0.37 -4.90
C VAL A 114 3.85 -1.34 -3.80
N GLY A 115 4.08 -0.84 -2.60
CA GLY A 115 4.27 -1.62 -1.39
C GLY A 115 3.32 -1.15 -0.30
N HIS A 116 2.58 -2.09 0.30
CA HIS A 116 1.71 -1.87 1.43
C HIS A 116 2.18 -2.70 2.62
N VAL A 117 2.30 -2.06 3.77
CA VAL A 117 2.79 -2.68 5.01
C VAL A 117 2.05 -2.13 6.23
N HIS A 118 2.08 -2.89 7.33
CA HIS A 118 1.51 -2.52 8.63
C HIS A 118 2.62 -2.23 9.65
N ALA A 119 3.59 -1.39 9.27
CA ALA A 119 4.75 -1.06 10.09
C ALA A 119 4.35 -0.66 11.52
N ILE A 120 4.87 -1.36 12.51
CA ILE A 120 4.42 -1.24 13.91
C ILE A 120 4.59 0.19 14.43
N ALA A 121 5.73 0.82 14.18
CA ALA A 121 5.99 2.18 14.66
C ALA A 121 5.05 3.21 14.01
N VAL A 122 4.74 3.05 12.73
CA VAL A 122 3.80 3.91 12.01
C VAL A 122 2.37 3.68 12.50
N ASN A 123 1.97 2.42 12.68
CA ASN A 123 0.62 2.09 13.14
C ASN A 123 0.33 2.61 14.56
N GLN A 124 1.33 2.70 15.44
CA GLN A 124 1.17 3.36 16.74
C GLN A 124 0.69 4.82 16.60
N ILE A 125 1.13 5.53 15.55
CA ILE A 125 0.71 6.89 15.26
C ILE A 125 -0.63 6.90 14.53
N LEU A 126 -0.81 6.02 13.52
CA LEU A 126 -2.04 5.94 12.73
C LEU A 126 -3.26 5.52 13.55
N CYS A 127 -3.06 4.80 14.65
CA CYS A 127 -4.10 4.43 15.63
C CYS A 127 -4.28 5.50 16.74
N SER A 128 -3.72 6.68 16.58
CA SER A 128 -3.81 7.78 17.55
C SER A 128 -4.54 8.99 16.98
N PRO A 129 -4.98 9.94 17.83
CA PRO A 129 -5.55 11.22 17.38
C PRO A 129 -4.60 12.06 16.50
N ARG A 130 -3.30 11.73 16.48
CA ARG A 130 -2.28 12.46 15.72
C ARG A 130 -2.05 11.91 14.31
N ALA A 131 -2.82 10.93 13.87
CA ALA A 131 -2.65 10.29 12.57
C ALA A 131 -2.66 11.30 11.40
N ARG A 132 -3.58 12.26 11.41
CA ARG A 132 -3.66 13.31 10.38
C ARG A 132 -2.47 14.26 10.44
N GLU A 133 -2.07 14.70 11.63
CA GLU A 133 -0.88 15.54 11.81
C GLU A 133 0.38 14.86 11.24
N PHE A 134 0.52 13.57 11.42
CA PHE A 134 1.63 12.78 10.87
C PHE A 134 1.64 12.77 9.34
N ALA A 135 0.48 12.78 8.70
CA ALA A 135 0.40 12.87 7.23
C ALA A 135 0.82 14.25 6.70
N GLU A 136 0.51 15.31 7.42
CA GLU A 136 0.71 16.70 7.00
C GLU A 136 2.10 17.25 7.31
N LYS A 137 2.84 16.62 8.22
CA LYS A 137 4.14 17.11 8.70
C LYS A 137 5.29 16.17 8.35
N ARG A 138 6.49 16.73 8.31
CA ARG A 138 7.73 15.98 8.12
C ARG A 138 8.70 16.28 9.27
N ALA A 139 9.40 15.25 9.71
CA ALA A 139 10.32 15.36 10.83
C ALA A 139 11.70 15.85 10.40
N CYS A 140 12.10 15.63 9.16
CA CYS A 140 13.43 15.99 8.67
C CYS A 140 13.45 16.20 7.14
N PRO A 141 14.50 16.91 6.62
CA PRO A 141 14.64 17.15 5.17
C PRO A 141 14.67 15.89 4.33
N ASP A 142 15.33 14.83 4.80
CA ASP A 142 15.43 13.56 4.07
C ASP A 142 14.04 12.92 3.84
N GLU A 143 13.13 13.07 4.81
CA GLU A 143 11.75 12.62 4.67
C GLU A 143 11.02 13.39 3.57
N ILE A 144 11.24 14.69 3.44
CA ILE A 144 10.68 15.50 2.35
C ILE A 144 11.17 14.98 0.99
N VAL A 145 12.46 14.70 0.86
CA VAL A 145 13.06 14.19 -0.37
C VAL A 145 12.49 12.83 -0.76
N MET A 146 12.39 11.92 0.19
CA MET A 146 11.97 10.54 -0.05
C MET A 146 10.45 10.39 -0.15
N CYS A 147 9.70 11.07 0.72
CA CYS A 147 8.27 10.86 0.91
C CYS A 147 7.39 12.01 0.40
N GLY A 148 7.98 13.12 -0.05
CA GLY A 148 7.26 14.34 -0.44
C GLY A 148 6.94 15.24 0.76
N LEU A 149 6.40 16.44 0.49
CA LEU A 149 6.10 17.45 1.52
C LEU A 149 5.05 16.98 2.53
N GLU A 150 4.08 16.21 2.07
CA GLU A 150 2.98 15.64 2.84
C GLU A 150 2.56 14.30 2.24
N SER A 151 1.82 13.51 3.00
CA SER A 151 1.23 12.23 2.56
C SER A 151 -0.26 12.39 2.29
N VAL A 152 -0.81 11.53 1.44
CA VAL A 152 -2.26 11.33 1.41
C VAL A 152 -2.68 10.69 2.73
N PHE A 153 -3.74 11.20 3.34
CA PHE A 153 -4.37 10.63 4.52
C PHE A 153 -5.73 10.06 4.16
N VAL A 154 -5.95 8.79 4.47
CA VAL A 154 -7.22 8.11 4.28
C VAL A 154 -7.77 7.76 5.65
N SER A 155 -8.94 8.30 6.00
CA SER A 155 -9.68 7.91 7.21
C SER A 155 -10.03 6.43 7.14
N TYR A 156 -10.22 5.79 8.30
CA TYR A 156 -10.54 4.37 8.35
C TYR A 156 -11.67 4.01 7.38
N ALA A 157 -11.44 2.97 6.63
CA ALA A 157 -12.39 2.34 5.73
C ALA A 157 -12.17 0.82 5.76
N GLU A 158 -13.25 0.06 5.60
CA GLU A 158 -13.18 -1.40 5.56
C GLU A 158 -12.29 -1.88 4.40
N PRO A 159 -11.38 -2.85 4.65
CA PRO A 159 -10.55 -3.44 3.61
C PRO A 159 -11.36 -3.95 2.42
N GLY A 160 -10.80 -3.82 1.23
CA GLY A 160 -11.44 -4.23 -0.02
C GLY A 160 -11.92 -3.05 -0.86
N LEU A 161 -13.14 -3.13 -1.40
CA LEU A 161 -13.66 -2.11 -2.32
C LEU A 161 -13.80 -0.74 -1.66
N GLY A 162 -14.37 -0.67 -0.46
CA GLY A 162 -14.56 0.59 0.26
C GLY A 162 -13.25 1.34 0.51
N LEU A 163 -12.22 0.63 0.99
CA LEU A 163 -10.89 1.19 1.16
C LEU A 163 -10.28 1.65 -0.16
N SER A 164 -10.42 0.85 -1.22
CA SER A 164 -9.86 1.17 -2.54
C SER A 164 -10.49 2.42 -3.14
N GLN A 165 -11.80 2.58 -2.99
CA GLN A 165 -12.53 3.79 -3.39
C GLN A 165 -12.14 5.01 -2.55
N ALA A 166 -11.96 4.84 -1.24
CA ALA A 166 -11.49 5.90 -0.35
C ALA A 166 -10.08 6.36 -0.75
N ILE A 167 -9.16 5.43 -0.99
CA ILE A 167 -7.81 5.73 -1.48
C ILE A 167 -7.89 6.54 -2.79
N ARG A 168 -8.67 6.10 -3.77
CA ARG A 168 -8.81 6.81 -5.05
C ARG A 168 -9.32 8.23 -4.84
N ARG A 169 -10.36 8.41 -4.04
CA ARG A 169 -10.93 9.74 -3.74
C ARG A 169 -9.91 10.68 -3.10
N GLU A 170 -9.20 10.20 -2.09
CA GLU A 170 -8.23 11.03 -1.38
C GLU A 170 -6.98 11.32 -2.22
N VAL A 171 -6.52 10.39 -3.06
CA VAL A 171 -5.42 10.61 -4.02
C VAL A 171 -5.82 11.66 -5.06
N VAL A 172 -7.01 11.55 -5.66
CA VAL A 172 -7.51 12.56 -6.62
C VAL A 172 -7.60 13.94 -5.97
N SER A 173 -8.14 14.02 -4.75
CA SER A 173 -8.21 15.27 -3.98
C SER A 173 -6.83 15.85 -3.69
N PHE A 174 -5.88 15.00 -3.29
CA PHE A 174 -4.50 15.39 -3.03
C PHE A 174 -3.83 15.96 -4.29
N VAL A 175 -3.91 15.26 -5.42
CA VAL A 175 -3.33 15.72 -6.70
C VAL A 175 -3.95 17.05 -7.13
N LYS A 176 -5.28 17.18 -7.03
CA LYS A 176 -5.99 18.43 -7.35
C LYS A 176 -5.53 19.59 -6.49
N ARG A 177 -5.30 19.37 -5.19
CA ARG A 177 -4.88 20.41 -4.24
C ARG A 177 -3.42 20.80 -4.37
N THR A 178 -2.55 19.80 -4.60
CA THR A 178 -1.08 20.01 -4.51
C THR A 178 -0.41 20.14 -5.87
N GLY A 179 -1.04 19.70 -6.95
CA GLY A 179 -0.44 19.57 -8.29
C GLY A 179 0.68 18.51 -8.35
N ARG A 180 0.73 17.57 -7.40
CA ARG A 180 1.81 16.57 -7.28
C ARG A 180 1.23 15.17 -7.09
N ASP A 181 1.94 14.18 -7.61
CA ASP A 181 1.62 12.78 -7.35
C ASP A 181 2.10 12.38 -5.93
N PRO A 182 1.30 11.59 -5.20
CA PRO A 182 1.69 11.12 -3.87
C PRO A 182 2.84 10.11 -3.96
N LYS A 183 3.67 10.06 -2.91
CA LYS A 183 4.65 8.99 -2.70
C LYS A 183 4.23 8.05 -1.57
N ILE A 184 3.52 8.60 -0.58
CA ILE A 184 3.04 7.91 0.62
C ILE A 184 1.56 8.16 0.80
N ILE A 185 0.83 7.08 1.12
CA ILE A 185 -0.57 7.10 1.52
C ILE A 185 -0.66 6.44 2.90
N LEU A 186 -1.19 7.16 3.87
CA LEU A 186 -1.36 6.71 5.24
C LEU A 186 -2.82 6.34 5.48
N LEU A 187 -3.04 5.11 5.92
CA LEU A 187 -4.36 4.54 6.19
C LEU A 187 -4.60 4.52 7.70
N GLN A 188 -5.56 5.31 8.17
CA GLN A 188 -5.91 5.35 9.60
C GLN A 188 -6.29 3.96 10.11
N ASN A 189 -5.74 3.56 11.26
CA ASN A 189 -5.97 2.26 11.92
C ASN A 189 -5.65 1.04 11.04
N HIS A 190 -4.79 1.19 10.03
CA HIS A 190 -4.52 0.09 9.11
C HIS A 190 -3.03 -0.01 8.78
N GLY A 191 -2.50 0.92 8.03
CA GLY A 191 -1.12 0.80 7.54
C GLY A 191 -0.68 1.91 6.63
N ILE A 192 0.36 1.63 5.86
CA ILE A 192 1.04 2.58 4.99
C ILE A 192 1.21 1.97 3.59
N ILE A 193 0.99 2.79 2.57
CA ILE A 193 1.29 2.46 1.19
C ILE A 193 2.37 3.41 0.68
N ALA A 194 3.38 2.87 0.02
CA ALA A 194 4.33 3.64 -0.78
C ALA A 194 4.19 3.28 -2.26
N VAL A 195 4.27 4.31 -3.11
CA VAL A 195 4.26 4.17 -4.56
C VAL A 195 5.56 4.73 -5.15
N GLY A 196 6.03 4.16 -6.23
CA GLY A 196 7.27 4.61 -6.84
C GLY A 196 7.57 4.00 -8.20
N SER A 197 8.61 4.51 -8.85
CA SER A 197 9.06 4.05 -10.16
C SER A 197 9.85 2.73 -10.11
N SER A 198 10.20 2.25 -8.91
CA SER A 198 10.96 1.01 -8.72
C SER A 198 10.77 0.43 -7.32
N PRO A 199 11.03 -0.87 -7.12
CA PRO A 199 11.06 -1.51 -5.79
C PRO A 199 11.98 -0.78 -4.80
N LYS A 200 13.15 -0.33 -5.26
CA LYS A 200 14.11 0.43 -4.43
C LYS A 200 13.53 1.76 -3.94
N ALA A 201 12.79 2.48 -4.79
CA ALA A 201 12.15 3.74 -4.41
C ALA A 201 11.07 3.51 -3.35
N VAL A 202 10.23 2.47 -3.54
CA VAL A 202 9.19 2.06 -2.59
C VAL A 202 9.79 1.68 -1.24
N LEU A 203 10.81 0.82 -1.23
CA LEU A 203 11.50 0.42 0.01
C LEU A 203 12.09 1.63 0.75
N GLY A 204 12.80 2.49 0.03
CA GLY A 204 13.42 3.68 0.62
C GLY A 204 12.39 4.62 1.26
N SER A 205 11.24 4.81 0.61
CA SER A 205 10.15 5.62 1.16
C SER A 205 9.53 4.99 2.41
N LEU A 206 9.28 3.68 2.41
CA LEU A 206 8.74 2.95 3.58
C LEU A 206 9.70 3.02 4.77
N LEU A 207 10.99 2.77 4.55
CA LEU A 207 12.01 2.86 5.60
C LEU A 207 12.14 4.28 6.16
N MET A 208 11.95 5.30 5.34
CA MET A 208 12.04 6.70 5.77
C MET A 208 10.84 7.09 6.66
N VAL A 209 9.63 6.65 6.31
CA VAL A 209 8.43 6.92 7.13
C VAL A 209 8.46 6.13 8.43
N GLU A 210 9.03 4.92 8.43
CA GLU A 210 9.18 4.07 9.62
C GLU A 210 10.20 4.64 10.62
N LYS A 211 11.16 5.45 10.17
CA LYS A 211 12.13 6.12 11.02
C LYS A 211 11.39 7.05 12.00
N PRO A 212 11.25 6.70 13.29
CA PRO A 212 10.37 7.44 14.19
C PRO A 212 10.86 8.87 14.36
N PRO A 213 10.01 9.86 14.16
CA PRO A 213 10.33 11.22 14.57
C PRO A 213 10.40 11.26 16.10
N ARG A 214 11.57 11.57 16.64
CA ARG A 214 11.81 11.68 18.11
C ARG A 214 10.84 12.66 18.80
N SER A 215 10.23 13.58 18.04
CA SER A 215 9.27 14.57 18.52
C SER A 215 7.81 14.10 18.52
N LEU A 216 7.50 12.95 17.91
CA LEU A 216 6.14 12.39 17.83
C LEU A 216 5.95 11.19 18.77
N SER A 217 6.79 11.05 19.81
CA SER A 217 6.54 10.07 20.86
C SER A 217 5.15 10.31 21.44
N VAL A 218 4.21 9.48 21.02
CA VAL A 218 2.85 9.46 21.58
C VAL A 218 3.00 8.91 22.99
N PRO A 219 2.62 9.65 24.05
CA PRO A 219 2.55 9.04 25.38
C PRO A 219 1.58 7.85 25.27
N PRO A 220 1.88 6.72 25.92
CA PRO A 220 1.01 5.56 25.86
C PRO A 220 -0.42 5.98 26.22
N PRO A 221 -1.45 5.47 25.53
CA PRO A 221 -2.84 5.91 25.68
C PRO A 221 -3.41 5.70 27.10
N TRP A 222 -2.72 4.98 27.96
CA TRP A 222 -3.10 4.73 29.35
C TRP A 222 -2.44 5.65 30.40
N VAL A 223 -1.68 6.67 29.97
CA VAL A 223 -1.26 7.70 30.92
C VAL A 223 -2.46 8.63 31.16
N VAL A 224 -3.36 8.21 32.04
CA VAL A 224 -4.37 9.07 32.64
C VAL A 224 -3.60 10.12 33.43
N ARG A 225 -3.64 11.38 32.99
CA ARG A 225 -3.21 12.50 33.82
C ARG A 225 -4.19 12.54 35.00
N SER A 226 -3.75 12.14 36.16
CA SER A 226 -4.44 12.48 37.39
C SER A 226 -4.46 14.01 37.49
N SER A 227 -5.67 14.55 37.42
CA SER A 227 -5.98 15.95 37.75
C SER A 227 -5.60 16.28 39.17
#